data_42b748dba8e2ed01ac56e98196ba2559
#
_entry.id   42b748dba8e2ed01ac56e98196ba2559
#
_cell.length_a   1.000
_cell.length_b   1.000
_cell.length_c   1.000
_cell.angle_alpha   90.00
_cell.angle_beta   90.00
_cell.angle_gamma   90.00
#
_symmetry.space_group_name_H-M   'P 1'
#
loop_
_entity.id
_entity.type
_entity.pdbx_description
1 polymer ?
#
loop_
_entity_poly.entity_id
_entity_poly.type
_entity_poly.pdbx_seq_one_letter_code
_entity_poly.pdbx_strand_id
1 'polypeptide(L)'
;MALPEKAAVDQADYKPLETIVNNIVKEKQVFQRLTLSKEDLLEMFKSNPYKQHIIKDKIADGTSTTVYRNGPLIDLCRGPHVPHTGRIKQFKVMKNSASYFLGDANNDSLQRIYGVSFPDKDAMQAHLKFLEEAAKRDHRKIGKEQELFFFHEASPGSPFFLPHGQIIFNTLQSFLREEYWNRGYQEVQSPNMYSSTLWKTSGHWQHYHEDMFTFDVEKEKWGLKPMNCPGHALIFKHRERSYRELPIRMADFGVLHRNEASGALTGLTRVRRFQQDDTHIFCTQDQITEEIFGLFDFLRAVYGKFGFTFKLKLSTRPEGFLGDVETWDKAESKLTEALNQFTAEGGGQWELNPGDGAFYGPKIDITISDALKREFQCATIQLDFQLPNQFELEYMTSEVAAAKPKEDKTAVAKEDKPAAPKEPQAPEEGEHMEQKKDKITGDMSIPKKIAPPQPGYARPVMIHRAIYGSFERFIAIITEHFAGRWPFWLSPRQVMIIPVMPSANDYVKEVQAVLRKNKFHADIDVSGNTMQKKIRTAQLSLYNFIMVVGAEEQKARAVNWRNRDDQATQQRGEIVPLDEAVEKLCKLRDERRVENVV
;
A
#
# COMPACT_ATOMS: atom_id res chain seq x y z
N MET A 1 -0.31 31.75 -6.03
CA MET A 1 0.04 33.17 -6.23
C MET A 1 1.11 33.24 -7.31
N ALA A 2 0.87 33.99 -8.38
CA ALA A 2 1.92 34.29 -9.35
C ALA A 2 2.79 35.42 -8.79
N LEU A 3 4.11 35.25 -8.87
CA LEU A 3 5.08 36.27 -8.50
C LEU A 3 5.83 36.74 -9.77
N PRO A 4 6.43 37.97 -9.76
CA PRO A 4 7.29 38.41 -10.85
C PRO A 4 8.38 37.38 -11.17
N GLU A 5 8.91 37.41 -12.39
CA GLU A 5 9.97 36.48 -12.82
C GLU A 5 11.10 36.38 -11.80
N LYS A 6 11.44 35.12 -11.40
CA LYS A 6 12.46 34.78 -10.42
C LYS A 6 12.17 35.14 -8.95
N ALA A 7 11.03 35.71 -8.59
CA ALA A 7 10.65 35.87 -7.20
C ALA A 7 10.09 34.56 -6.64
N ALA A 8 10.57 34.13 -5.49
CA ALA A 8 10.08 32.98 -4.75
C ALA A 8 9.88 33.38 -3.29
N VAL A 9 8.88 32.78 -2.66
CA VAL A 9 8.70 32.87 -1.21
C VAL A 9 9.74 31.98 -0.54
N ASP A 10 10.40 32.47 0.49
CA ASP A 10 11.35 31.73 1.30
C ASP A 10 11.01 31.78 2.81
N GLN A 11 11.84 31.16 3.66
CA GLN A 11 11.59 31.11 5.10
C GLN A 11 11.66 32.48 5.78
N ALA A 12 12.39 33.47 5.20
CA ALA A 12 12.46 34.82 5.74
C ALA A 12 11.11 35.53 5.66
N ASP A 13 10.27 35.18 4.68
CA ASP A 13 8.95 35.75 4.49
C ASP A 13 7.90 35.23 5.50
N TYR A 14 8.14 34.10 6.17
CA TYR A 14 7.12 33.47 7.04
C TYR A 14 6.73 34.38 8.20
N LYS A 15 7.70 34.95 8.93
CA LYS A 15 7.44 35.82 10.07
C LYS A 15 6.76 37.14 9.69
N PRO A 16 7.15 37.85 8.62
CA PRO A 16 6.38 38.94 8.05
C PRO A 16 4.93 38.61 7.74
N LEU A 17 4.67 37.48 7.08
CA LEU A 17 3.31 37.00 6.77
C LEU A 17 2.49 36.71 8.04
N GLU A 18 3.07 36.03 9.03
CA GLU A 18 2.43 35.80 10.33
C GLU A 18 2.10 37.10 11.06
N THR A 19 2.96 38.11 10.94
CA THR A 19 2.71 39.43 11.54
C THR A 19 1.51 40.13 10.88
N ILE A 20 1.39 40.08 9.56
CA ILE A 20 0.23 40.62 8.82
C ILE A 20 -1.04 39.89 9.25
N VAL A 21 -1.03 38.55 9.31
CA VAL A 21 -2.19 37.75 9.75
C VAL A 21 -2.60 38.14 11.18
N ASN A 22 -1.63 38.30 12.11
CA ASN A 22 -1.93 38.72 13.47
C ASN A 22 -2.63 40.11 13.52
N ASN A 23 -2.30 41.03 12.65
CA ASN A 23 -3.00 42.31 12.54
C ASN A 23 -4.43 42.14 12.04
N ILE A 24 -4.64 41.33 10.98
CA ILE A 24 -5.96 40.97 10.44
C ILE A 24 -6.84 40.31 11.53
N VAL A 25 -6.26 39.45 12.37
CA VAL A 25 -6.95 38.83 13.49
C VAL A 25 -7.40 39.87 14.54
N LYS A 26 -6.54 40.85 14.87
CA LYS A 26 -6.86 41.95 15.79
C LYS A 26 -7.97 42.87 15.27
N GLU A 27 -8.02 43.06 13.97
CA GLU A 27 -9.06 43.89 13.31
C GLU A 27 -10.44 43.22 13.35
N LYS A 28 -10.52 41.92 13.64
CA LYS A 28 -11.78 41.14 13.68
C LYS A 28 -12.59 41.29 12.38
N GLN A 29 -11.92 41.23 11.24
CA GLN A 29 -12.54 41.35 9.91
C GLN A 29 -13.65 40.30 9.74
N VAL A 30 -14.84 40.74 9.34
CA VAL A 30 -16.02 39.87 9.14
C VAL A 30 -15.92 39.18 7.77
N PHE A 31 -16.33 37.92 7.70
CA PHE A 31 -16.52 37.20 6.45
C PHE A 31 -17.92 37.48 5.89
N GLN A 32 -18.01 38.32 4.88
CA GLN A 32 -19.26 38.64 4.20
C GLN A 32 -19.47 37.74 3.00
N ARG A 33 -20.65 37.12 2.90
CA ARG A 33 -20.99 36.20 1.82
C ARG A 33 -21.91 36.87 0.80
N LEU A 34 -21.64 36.63 -0.48
CA LEU A 34 -22.48 37.07 -1.61
C LEU A 34 -22.62 35.90 -2.60
N THR A 35 -23.80 35.71 -3.15
CA THR A 35 -24.07 34.75 -4.25
C THR A 35 -24.20 35.52 -5.54
N LEU A 36 -23.44 35.11 -6.57
CA LEU A 36 -23.35 35.81 -7.86
C LEU A 36 -23.54 34.80 -8.99
N SER A 37 -24.08 35.30 -10.12
CA SER A 37 -24.14 34.55 -11.37
C SER A 37 -22.74 34.32 -11.96
N LYS A 38 -22.62 33.39 -12.91
CA LYS A 38 -21.36 33.16 -13.62
C LYS A 38 -20.86 34.42 -14.34
N GLU A 39 -21.77 35.17 -14.94
CA GLU A 39 -21.51 36.41 -15.66
C GLU A 39 -20.92 37.50 -14.73
N ASP A 40 -21.57 37.75 -13.59
CA ASP A 40 -21.10 38.68 -12.57
C ASP A 40 -19.73 38.31 -12.02
N LEU A 41 -19.50 37.01 -11.84
CA LEU A 41 -18.20 36.47 -11.38
C LEU A 41 -17.10 36.72 -12.41
N LEU A 42 -17.38 36.53 -13.70
CA LEU A 42 -16.42 36.80 -14.76
C LEU A 42 -16.07 38.30 -14.82
N GLU A 43 -17.04 39.18 -14.61
CA GLU A 43 -16.77 40.61 -14.50
C GLU A 43 -15.98 40.97 -13.23
N MET A 44 -16.38 40.43 -12.07
CA MET A 44 -15.71 40.69 -10.79
C MET A 44 -14.23 40.27 -10.80
N PHE A 45 -13.90 39.16 -11.41
CA PHE A 45 -12.54 38.60 -11.47
C PHE A 45 -11.84 38.85 -12.81
N LYS A 46 -12.26 39.82 -13.60
CA LYS A 46 -11.70 40.09 -14.94
C LYS A 46 -10.19 40.35 -14.96
N SER A 47 -9.63 40.87 -13.87
CA SER A 47 -8.19 41.12 -13.72
C SER A 47 -7.38 39.89 -13.32
N ASN A 48 -8.02 38.75 -13.01
CA ASN A 48 -7.35 37.54 -12.55
C ASN A 48 -7.53 36.39 -13.55
N PRO A 49 -6.56 36.13 -14.44
CA PRO A 49 -6.69 35.09 -15.48
C PRO A 49 -6.91 33.69 -14.93
N TYR A 50 -6.34 33.37 -13.77
CA TYR A 50 -6.51 32.05 -13.13
C TYR A 50 -7.94 31.84 -12.63
N LYS A 51 -8.54 32.89 -12.02
CA LYS A 51 -9.95 32.86 -11.60
C LYS A 51 -10.89 32.80 -12.78
N GLN A 52 -10.61 33.55 -13.83
CA GLN A 52 -11.36 33.50 -15.09
C GLN A 52 -11.42 32.09 -15.67
N HIS A 53 -10.27 31.39 -15.69
CA HIS A 53 -10.19 30.02 -16.16
C HIS A 53 -11.04 29.07 -15.29
N ILE A 54 -10.87 29.15 -13.97
CA ILE A 54 -11.63 28.29 -13.02
C ILE A 54 -13.14 28.53 -13.13
N ILE A 55 -13.58 29.79 -13.25
CA ILE A 55 -15.00 30.12 -13.37
C ILE A 55 -15.58 29.55 -14.67
N LYS A 56 -14.88 29.71 -15.79
CA LYS A 56 -15.33 29.18 -17.09
C LYS A 56 -15.45 27.65 -17.10
N ASP A 57 -14.48 26.97 -16.48
CA ASP A 57 -14.37 25.50 -16.49
C ASP A 57 -15.29 24.81 -15.46
N LYS A 58 -15.36 25.36 -14.23
CA LYS A 58 -16.03 24.68 -13.10
C LYS A 58 -17.44 25.14 -12.78
N ILE A 59 -17.89 26.28 -13.33
CA ILE A 59 -19.21 26.83 -13.07
C ILE A 59 -20.03 26.72 -14.35
N ALA A 60 -21.12 25.94 -14.31
CA ALA A 60 -22.00 25.76 -15.44
C ALA A 60 -22.74 27.06 -15.80
N ASP A 61 -23.03 27.27 -17.08
CA ASP A 61 -23.78 28.44 -17.55
C ASP A 61 -25.17 28.47 -16.92
N GLY A 62 -25.64 29.68 -16.61
CA GLY A 62 -26.94 29.87 -15.94
C GLY A 62 -26.97 29.49 -14.46
N THR A 63 -25.83 29.11 -13.86
CA THR A 63 -25.72 28.83 -12.43
C THR A 63 -25.07 29.94 -11.64
N SER A 64 -25.17 29.88 -10.31
CA SER A 64 -24.58 30.81 -9.38
C SER A 64 -23.70 30.11 -8.36
N THR A 65 -22.70 30.82 -7.85
CA THR A 65 -21.87 30.36 -6.73
C THR A 65 -21.57 31.51 -5.76
N THR A 66 -20.88 31.17 -4.67
CA THR A 66 -20.62 32.14 -3.62
C THR A 66 -19.21 32.69 -3.65
N VAL A 67 -19.11 33.97 -3.30
CA VAL A 67 -17.86 34.65 -2.96
C VAL A 67 -17.90 35.11 -1.51
N TYR A 68 -16.74 35.25 -0.93
CA TYR A 68 -16.57 35.82 0.40
C TYR A 68 -15.64 37.00 0.36
N ARG A 69 -16.04 38.06 1.07
CA ARG A 69 -15.18 39.21 1.33
C ARG A 69 -14.64 39.15 2.74
N ASN A 70 -13.33 39.33 2.90
CA ASN A 70 -12.67 39.49 4.18
C ASN A 70 -11.72 40.69 4.12
N GLY A 71 -12.08 41.78 4.74
CA GLY A 71 -11.37 43.06 4.53
C GLY A 71 -11.37 43.47 3.06
N PRO A 72 -10.20 43.70 2.46
CA PRO A 72 -10.07 44.06 1.05
C PRO A 72 -10.12 42.85 0.11
N LEU A 73 -9.90 41.62 0.63
CA LEU A 73 -9.87 40.39 -0.18
C LEU A 73 -11.28 39.92 -0.51
N ILE A 74 -11.52 39.65 -1.80
CA ILE A 74 -12.71 38.93 -2.28
C ILE A 74 -12.23 37.67 -2.99
N ASP A 75 -12.81 36.50 -2.63
CA ASP A 75 -12.45 35.27 -3.29
C ASP A 75 -13.65 34.32 -3.45
N LEU A 76 -13.53 33.40 -4.43
CA LEU A 76 -14.48 32.30 -4.64
C LEU A 76 -14.36 31.28 -3.49
N CYS A 77 -15.45 31.05 -2.80
CA CYS A 77 -15.49 30.03 -1.74
C CYS A 77 -16.91 29.56 -1.47
N ARG A 78 -17.08 28.26 -1.24
CA ARG A 78 -18.36 27.68 -0.84
C ARG A 78 -18.70 27.90 0.63
N GLY A 79 -17.67 28.17 1.46
CA GLY A 79 -17.81 28.22 2.91
C GLY A 79 -18.08 26.83 3.55
N PRO A 80 -18.55 26.78 4.81
CA PRO A 80 -18.71 27.94 5.69
C PRO A 80 -17.37 28.52 6.16
N HIS A 81 -17.40 29.76 6.66
CA HIS A 81 -16.27 30.43 7.32
C HIS A 81 -16.61 30.75 8.77
N VAL A 82 -15.57 31.02 9.58
CA VAL A 82 -15.74 31.62 10.91
C VAL A 82 -16.40 33.00 10.78
N PRO A 83 -17.18 33.48 11.75
CA PRO A 83 -17.88 34.77 11.64
C PRO A 83 -16.96 35.95 11.39
N HIS A 84 -15.78 35.95 11.99
CA HIS A 84 -14.75 36.97 11.82
C HIS A 84 -13.36 36.44 12.19
N THR A 85 -12.30 37.08 11.68
CA THR A 85 -10.89 36.65 11.90
C THR A 85 -10.47 36.61 13.37
N GLY A 86 -11.11 37.40 14.25
CA GLY A 86 -10.82 37.37 15.70
C GLY A 86 -11.12 36.03 16.41
N ARG A 87 -11.75 35.05 15.71
CA ARG A 87 -11.89 33.67 16.21
C ARG A 87 -10.63 32.85 16.02
N ILE A 88 -9.73 33.26 15.13
CA ILE A 88 -8.45 32.63 14.88
C ILE A 88 -7.46 33.15 15.92
N LYS A 89 -7.09 32.32 16.90
CA LYS A 89 -6.19 32.74 17.99
C LYS A 89 -4.73 32.46 17.71
N GLN A 90 -4.46 31.43 16.92
CA GLN A 90 -3.13 31.04 16.54
C GLN A 90 -3.07 30.77 15.04
N PHE A 91 -2.00 31.24 14.41
CA PHE A 91 -1.70 31.02 12.99
C PHE A 91 -0.21 30.80 12.81
N LYS A 92 0.18 29.87 11.94
CA LYS A 92 1.58 29.61 11.61
C LYS A 92 1.73 29.24 10.13
N VAL A 93 2.72 29.83 9.47
CA VAL A 93 3.17 29.40 8.15
C VAL A 93 4.05 28.16 8.32
N MET A 94 3.75 27.10 7.58
CA MET A 94 4.42 25.81 7.73
C MET A 94 5.47 25.57 6.66
N LYS A 95 5.13 25.82 5.40
CA LYS A 95 6.00 25.61 4.24
C LYS A 95 5.49 26.38 3.02
N ASN A 96 6.33 26.47 2.03
CA ASN A 96 5.96 26.92 0.67
C ASN A 96 6.41 25.90 -0.36
N SER A 97 5.82 25.92 -1.53
CA SER A 97 6.24 25.15 -2.71
C SER A 97 5.90 25.90 -3.98
N ALA A 98 6.55 25.58 -5.08
CA ALA A 98 6.13 25.94 -6.42
C ALA A 98 5.28 24.82 -7.04
N SER A 99 4.31 25.18 -7.87
CA SER A 99 3.47 24.24 -8.60
C SER A 99 2.96 24.91 -9.87
N TYR A 100 2.95 24.19 -10.98
CA TYR A 100 2.35 24.68 -12.22
C TYR A 100 0.83 24.80 -12.09
N PHE A 101 0.25 25.83 -12.69
CA PHE A 101 -1.20 25.99 -12.69
C PHE A 101 -1.88 24.80 -13.36
N LEU A 102 -2.88 24.21 -12.70
CA LEU A 102 -3.57 22.98 -13.08
C LEU A 102 -2.68 21.72 -13.20
N GLY A 103 -1.44 21.78 -12.72
CA GLY A 103 -0.51 20.64 -12.79
C GLY A 103 0.19 20.46 -14.14
N ASP A 104 -0.05 21.35 -15.11
CA ASP A 104 0.56 21.29 -16.44
C ASP A 104 1.84 22.16 -16.47
N ALA A 105 2.96 21.55 -16.84
CA ALA A 105 4.27 22.19 -16.92
C ALA A 105 4.36 23.33 -17.97
N ASN A 106 3.42 23.38 -18.91
CA ASN A 106 3.32 24.45 -19.89
C ASN A 106 2.64 25.74 -19.35
N ASN A 107 1.98 25.63 -18.20
CA ASN A 107 1.34 26.73 -17.53
C ASN A 107 2.29 27.47 -16.57
N ASP A 108 1.85 28.64 -16.08
CA ASP A 108 2.61 29.45 -15.13
C ASP A 108 2.95 28.68 -13.84
N SER A 109 4.18 28.88 -13.36
CA SER A 109 4.59 28.39 -12.04
C SER A 109 4.05 29.32 -10.95
N LEU A 110 3.24 28.75 -10.04
CA LEU A 110 2.62 29.49 -8.94
C LEU A 110 3.29 29.12 -7.62
N GLN A 111 3.48 30.14 -6.75
CA GLN A 111 3.90 29.90 -5.36
C GLN A 111 2.69 29.53 -4.51
N ARG A 112 2.83 28.46 -3.72
CA ARG A 112 1.83 27.97 -2.78
C ARG A 112 2.39 28.04 -1.37
N ILE A 113 1.71 28.78 -0.48
CA ILE A 113 2.06 28.91 0.93
C ILE A 113 1.08 28.08 1.75
N TYR A 114 1.60 27.24 2.62
CA TYR A 114 0.83 26.39 3.51
C TYR A 114 0.90 26.92 4.93
N GLY A 115 -0.24 27.07 5.57
CA GLY A 115 -0.35 27.49 6.94
C GLY A 115 -1.41 26.69 7.69
N VAL A 116 -1.35 26.75 9.01
CA VAL A 116 -2.35 26.18 9.92
C VAL A 116 -2.86 27.23 10.88
N SER A 117 -4.11 27.12 11.30
CA SER A 117 -4.72 28.00 12.30
C SER A 117 -5.47 27.19 13.35
N PHE A 118 -5.47 27.70 14.60
CA PHE A 118 -6.14 27.04 15.72
C PHE A 118 -6.89 28.05 16.59
N PRO A 119 -7.97 27.62 17.31
CA PRO A 119 -8.75 28.48 18.18
C PRO A 119 -8.02 28.88 19.46
N ASP A 120 -6.97 28.15 19.86
CA ASP A 120 -6.18 28.39 21.07
C ASP A 120 -4.71 27.99 20.89
N LYS A 121 -3.89 28.36 21.87
CA LYS A 121 -2.45 28.10 21.89
C LYS A 121 -2.12 26.62 22.15
N ASP A 122 -2.90 25.96 22.99
CA ASP A 122 -2.62 24.59 23.40
C ASP A 122 -2.86 23.62 22.25
N ALA A 123 -3.93 23.83 21.47
CA ALA A 123 -4.20 23.09 20.25
C ALA A 123 -3.09 23.29 19.20
N MET A 124 -2.58 24.52 19.02
CA MET A 124 -1.44 24.77 18.13
C MET A 124 -0.18 24.05 18.60
N GLN A 125 0.14 24.12 19.89
CA GLN A 125 1.32 23.45 20.45
C GLN A 125 1.21 21.92 20.33
N ALA A 126 0.04 21.36 20.61
CA ALA A 126 -0.22 19.93 20.44
C ALA A 126 -0.02 19.48 18.99
N HIS A 127 -0.52 20.28 18.03
CA HIS A 127 -0.32 20.01 16.61
C HIS A 127 1.15 20.10 16.19
N LEU A 128 1.89 21.12 16.62
CA LEU A 128 3.31 21.24 16.31
C LEU A 128 4.14 20.11 16.89
N LYS A 129 3.85 19.69 18.13
CA LYS A 129 4.48 18.52 18.76
C LYS A 129 4.18 17.24 17.99
N PHE A 130 2.92 17.07 17.57
CA PHE A 130 2.53 15.95 16.70
C PHE A 130 3.35 15.90 15.41
N LEU A 131 3.50 17.04 14.72
CA LEU A 131 4.29 17.12 13.47
C LEU A 131 5.78 16.83 13.71
N GLU A 132 6.34 17.31 14.84
CA GLU A 132 7.72 17.01 15.21
C GLU A 132 7.92 15.51 15.46
N GLU A 133 7.02 14.87 16.21
CA GLU A 133 7.06 13.42 16.44
C GLU A 133 6.86 12.63 15.13
N ALA A 134 5.96 13.08 14.26
CA ALA A 134 5.78 12.45 12.94
C ALA A 134 7.05 12.57 12.07
N ALA A 135 7.74 13.73 12.11
CA ALA A 135 8.99 13.92 11.36
C ALA A 135 10.14 13.04 11.89
N LYS A 136 10.19 12.78 13.20
CA LYS A 136 11.17 11.85 13.80
C LYS A 136 10.95 10.40 13.35
N ARG A 137 9.69 10.05 13.03
CA ARG A 137 9.28 8.71 12.60
C ARG A 137 9.29 8.51 11.09
N ASP A 138 9.65 9.52 10.30
CA ASP A 138 9.67 9.44 8.83
C ASP A 138 10.49 8.23 8.36
N HIS A 139 9.84 7.29 7.65
CA HIS A 139 10.46 6.05 7.17
C HIS A 139 11.68 6.28 6.27
N ARG A 140 11.75 7.43 5.55
CA ARG A 140 12.89 7.78 4.70
C ARG A 140 14.12 8.11 5.54
N LYS A 141 13.93 8.81 6.66
CA LYS A 141 14.99 9.12 7.63
C LYS A 141 15.46 7.85 8.33
N ILE A 142 14.54 7.09 8.91
CA ILE A 142 14.86 5.84 9.61
C ILE A 142 15.48 4.83 8.64
N GLY A 143 14.93 4.71 7.43
CA GLY A 143 15.44 3.84 6.39
C GLY A 143 16.92 4.12 6.04
N LYS A 144 17.31 5.40 5.97
CA LYS A 144 18.70 5.80 5.77
C LYS A 144 19.56 5.50 7.00
N GLU A 145 19.12 5.88 8.22
CA GLU A 145 19.86 5.69 9.47
C GLU A 145 20.10 4.21 9.82
N GLN A 146 19.11 3.35 9.49
CA GLN A 146 19.20 1.90 9.75
C GLN A 146 19.65 1.08 8.54
N GLU A 147 19.98 1.72 7.42
CA GLU A 147 20.42 1.07 6.19
C GLU A 147 19.40 0.04 5.68
N LEU A 148 18.13 0.46 5.57
CA LEU A 148 17.04 -0.41 5.13
C LEU A 148 16.88 -0.39 3.61
N PHE A 149 16.86 0.79 3.00
CA PHE A 149 16.67 0.99 1.57
C PHE A 149 17.18 2.34 1.10
N PHE A 150 17.34 2.50 -0.21
CA PHE A 150 17.61 3.77 -0.87
C PHE A 150 16.92 3.86 -2.23
N PHE A 151 16.88 5.07 -2.80
CA PHE A 151 16.42 5.34 -4.16
C PHE A 151 17.58 5.91 -4.98
N HIS A 152 17.59 5.60 -6.28
CA HIS A 152 18.62 6.08 -7.20
C HIS A 152 17.99 6.67 -8.46
N GLU A 153 18.62 7.68 -9.05
CA GLU A 153 18.15 8.37 -10.27
C GLU A 153 18.05 7.46 -11.49
N ALA A 154 18.85 6.41 -11.55
CA ALA A 154 18.79 5.41 -12.61
C ALA A 154 17.49 4.55 -12.59
N SER A 155 16.75 4.54 -11.47
CA SER A 155 15.49 3.79 -11.33
C SER A 155 14.51 4.57 -10.44
N PRO A 156 13.98 5.71 -10.92
CA PRO A 156 13.13 6.58 -10.11
C PRO A 156 11.81 5.89 -9.77
N GLY A 157 11.47 5.91 -8.47
CA GLY A 157 10.27 5.23 -7.96
C GLY A 157 10.43 3.73 -7.72
N SER A 158 11.66 3.20 -7.78
CA SER A 158 11.94 1.79 -7.45
C SER A 158 12.94 1.73 -6.29
N PRO A 159 12.56 1.23 -5.12
CA PRO A 159 13.48 1.13 -3.98
C PRO A 159 14.49 0.00 -4.17
N PHE A 160 15.73 0.26 -3.73
CA PHE A 160 16.74 -0.76 -3.53
C PHE A 160 16.74 -1.14 -2.05
N PHE A 161 16.38 -2.38 -1.72
CA PHE A 161 16.46 -2.87 -0.35
C PHE A 161 17.88 -3.33 -0.02
N LEU A 162 18.43 -2.78 1.06
CA LEU A 162 19.72 -3.18 1.62
C LEU A 162 19.55 -4.44 2.50
N PRO A 163 20.61 -5.11 2.95
CA PRO A 163 20.49 -6.35 3.72
C PRO A 163 19.53 -6.26 4.92
N HIS A 164 19.58 -5.18 5.70
CA HIS A 164 18.65 -5.00 6.83
C HIS A 164 17.20 -4.87 6.40
N GLY A 165 16.93 -4.09 5.36
CA GLY A 165 15.58 -3.96 4.82
C GLY A 165 15.06 -5.25 4.20
N GLN A 166 15.94 -6.02 3.53
CA GLN A 166 15.60 -7.31 2.93
C GLN A 166 15.25 -8.37 3.99
N ILE A 167 15.87 -8.32 5.17
CA ILE A 167 15.50 -9.18 6.29
C ILE A 167 14.06 -8.91 6.71
N ILE A 168 13.67 -7.65 6.88
CA ILE A 168 12.29 -7.27 7.22
C ILE A 168 11.33 -7.77 6.13
N PHE A 169 11.66 -7.52 4.87
CA PHE A 169 10.85 -7.92 3.72
C PHE A 169 10.62 -9.44 3.69
N ASN A 170 11.69 -10.23 3.82
CA ASN A 170 11.61 -11.68 3.82
C ASN A 170 10.83 -12.22 5.03
N THR A 171 10.97 -11.59 6.19
CA THR A 171 10.23 -11.97 7.41
C THR A 171 8.74 -11.76 7.23
N LEU A 172 8.33 -10.64 6.62
CA LEU A 172 6.93 -10.37 6.29
C LEU A 172 6.37 -11.39 5.29
N GLN A 173 7.13 -11.73 4.24
CA GLN A 173 6.72 -12.78 3.30
C GLN A 173 6.59 -14.14 3.97
N SER A 174 7.56 -14.50 4.81
CA SER A 174 7.54 -15.79 5.52
C SER A 174 6.35 -15.90 6.45
N PHE A 175 6.00 -14.80 7.14
CA PHE A 175 4.81 -14.76 7.99
C PHE A 175 3.52 -15.00 7.18
N LEU A 176 3.36 -14.34 6.02
CA LEU A 176 2.19 -14.59 5.17
C LEU A 176 2.16 -16.00 4.59
N ARG A 177 3.32 -16.60 4.24
CA ARG A 177 3.38 -17.99 3.77
C ARG A 177 2.88 -18.98 4.81
N GLU A 178 3.20 -18.77 6.09
CA GLU A 178 2.65 -19.58 7.18
C GLU A 178 1.12 -19.44 7.28
N GLU A 179 0.63 -18.18 7.20
CA GLU A 179 -0.81 -17.93 7.20
C GLU A 179 -1.51 -18.52 5.96
N TYR A 180 -0.86 -18.46 4.79
CA TYR A 180 -1.37 -19.10 3.56
C TYR A 180 -1.48 -20.60 3.72
N TRP A 181 -0.44 -21.24 4.24
CA TRP A 181 -0.45 -22.67 4.50
C TRP A 181 -1.60 -23.08 5.43
N ASN A 182 -1.75 -22.38 6.55
CA ASN A 182 -2.79 -22.66 7.54
C ASN A 182 -4.21 -22.46 7.01
N ARG A 183 -4.39 -21.62 5.98
CA ARG A 183 -5.69 -21.25 5.41
C ARG A 183 -5.95 -21.88 4.03
N GLY A 184 -5.08 -22.76 3.57
CA GLY A 184 -5.25 -23.50 2.31
C GLY A 184 -5.06 -22.64 1.05
N TYR A 185 -4.25 -21.58 1.11
CA TYR A 185 -3.82 -20.83 -0.07
C TYR A 185 -2.69 -21.56 -0.79
N GLN A 186 -2.68 -21.45 -2.13
CA GLN A 186 -1.64 -21.99 -2.99
C GLN A 186 -0.83 -20.84 -3.58
N GLU A 187 0.49 -20.82 -3.34
CA GLU A 187 1.37 -19.81 -3.92
C GLU A 187 1.59 -20.14 -5.40
N VAL A 188 1.40 -19.13 -6.24
CA VAL A 188 1.62 -19.18 -7.69
C VAL A 188 2.55 -18.04 -8.10
N GLN A 189 3.07 -18.09 -9.33
CA GLN A 189 3.87 -17.03 -9.90
C GLN A 189 3.43 -16.77 -11.34
N SER A 190 3.10 -15.51 -11.64
CA SER A 190 2.71 -15.08 -12.97
C SER A 190 3.82 -14.25 -13.64
N PRO A 191 3.93 -14.27 -14.99
CA PRO A 191 4.91 -13.46 -15.72
C PRO A 191 4.77 -11.96 -15.44
N ASN A 192 5.85 -11.20 -15.62
CA ASN A 192 5.85 -9.74 -15.46
C ASN A 192 5.41 -8.98 -16.71
N MET A 193 5.54 -9.59 -17.88
CA MET A 193 5.28 -8.97 -19.19
C MET A 193 4.24 -9.76 -19.95
N TYR A 194 3.34 -9.05 -20.62
CA TYR A 194 2.31 -9.64 -21.46
C TYR A 194 2.06 -8.79 -22.71
N SER A 195 1.63 -9.45 -23.78
CA SER A 195 1.09 -8.78 -24.96
C SER A 195 -0.15 -7.95 -24.60
N SER A 196 -0.36 -6.85 -25.31
CA SER A 196 -1.53 -5.96 -25.11
C SER A 196 -2.88 -6.68 -25.28
N THR A 197 -2.91 -7.84 -25.91
CA THR A 197 -4.11 -8.66 -26.09
C THR A 197 -4.71 -9.09 -24.74
N LEU A 198 -3.87 -9.45 -23.76
CA LEU A 198 -4.33 -9.79 -22.40
C LEU A 198 -5.03 -8.59 -21.74
N TRP A 199 -4.43 -7.42 -21.86
CA TRP A 199 -4.95 -6.19 -21.27
C TRP A 199 -6.24 -5.69 -21.94
N LYS A 200 -6.38 -5.93 -23.25
CA LYS A 200 -7.63 -5.68 -23.98
C LYS A 200 -8.74 -6.63 -23.55
N THR A 201 -8.43 -7.92 -23.37
CA THR A 201 -9.40 -8.92 -22.88
C THR A 201 -9.91 -8.58 -21.50
N SER A 202 -9.04 -8.17 -20.58
CA SER A 202 -9.40 -7.86 -19.20
C SER A 202 -10.01 -6.47 -18.99
N GLY A 203 -10.05 -5.61 -20.02
CA GLY A 203 -10.52 -4.22 -19.90
C GLY A 203 -9.48 -3.23 -19.35
N HIS A 204 -8.31 -3.70 -18.90
CA HIS A 204 -7.27 -2.81 -18.36
C HIS A 204 -6.71 -1.85 -19.40
N TRP A 205 -6.65 -2.26 -20.68
CA TRP A 205 -6.15 -1.39 -21.74
C TRP A 205 -7.02 -0.14 -21.92
N GLN A 206 -8.33 -0.25 -21.78
CA GLN A 206 -9.26 0.86 -21.94
C GLN A 206 -9.27 1.81 -20.72
N HIS A 207 -9.12 1.25 -19.52
CA HIS A 207 -9.32 2.01 -18.27
C HIS A 207 -8.03 2.34 -17.51
N TYR A 208 -6.88 1.73 -17.90
CA TYR A 208 -5.65 1.80 -17.11
C TYR A 208 -4.38 1.99 -17.95
N HIS A 209 -4.51 2.16 -19.27
CA HIS A 209 -3.39 2.23 -20.20
C HIS A 209 -2.39 3.35 -19.88
N GLU A 210 -2.85 4.52 -19.45
CA GLU A 210 -2.00 5.68 -19.12
C GLU A 210 -1.07 5.39 -17.93
N ASP A 211 -1.50 4.54 -17.01
CA ASP A 211 -0.74 4.13 -15.83
C ASP A 211 0.13 2.88 -16.08
N MET A 212 0.22 2.37 -17.32
CA MET A 212 1.01 1.20 -17.66
C MET A 212 2.34 1.58 -18.32
N PHE A 213 3.41 0.83 -18.00
CA PHE A 213 4.63 0.83 -18.79
C PHE A 213 4.43 -0.06 -20.01
N THR A 214 4.42 0.54 -21.19
CA THR A 214 4.25 -0.16 -22.47
C THR A 214 5.47 0.01 -23.37
N PHE A 215 5.75 -0.98 -24.19
CA PHE A 215 6.88 -1.03 -25.12
C PHE A 215 6.57 -1.96 -26.29
N ASP A 216 7.35 -1.86 -27.36
CA ASP A 216 7.19 -2.67 -28.55
C ASP A 216 8.13 -3.88 -28.53
N VAL A 217 7.60 -5.07 -28.82
CA VAL A 217 8.35 -6.31 -29.02
C VAL A 217 7.88 -6.90 -30.35
N GLU A 218 8.78 -7.11 -31.32
CA GLU A 218 8.48 -7.74 -32.60
C GLU A 218 7.24 -7.16 -33.32
N LYS A 219 7.10 -5.83 -33.32
CA LYS A 219 5.97 -5.06 -33.87
C LYS A 219 4.65 -5.17 -33.11
N GLU A 220 4.62 -5.83 -31.95
CA GLU A 220 3.46 -5.89 -31.07
C GLU A 220 3.62 -5.01 -29.84
N LYS A 221 2.52 -4.45 -29.32
CA LYS A 221 2.50 -3.73 -28.05
C LYS A 221 2.47 -4.70 -26.87
N TRP A 222 3.40 -4.53 -25.97
CA TRP A 222 3.52 -5.25 -24.70
C TRP A 222 3.44 -4.29 -23.53
N GLY A 223 3.16 -4.83 -22.34
CA GLY A 223 3.17 -4.04 -21.12
C GLY A 223 3.66 -4.82 -19.92
N LEU A 224 4.31 -4.10 -18.99
CA LEU A 224 4.58 -4.63 -17.66
C LEU A 224 3.26 -4.70 -16.89
N LYS A 225 3.06 -5.76 -16.13
CA LYS A 225 1.80 -5.96 -15.37
C LYS A 225 1.62 -4.89 -14.28
N PRO A 226 0.51 -4.15 -14.29
CA PRO A 226 0.11 -3.27 -13.19
C PRO A 226 -0.69 -4.01 -12.10
N MET A 227 -1.20 -5.21 -12.43
CA MET A 227 -2.02 -6.09 -11.59
C MET A 227 -1.78 -7.56 -11.96
N ASN A 228 -2.02 -8.51 -11.04
CA ASN A 228 -1.85 -9.95 -11.28
C ASN A 228 -3.13 -10.64 -11.76
N CYS A 229 -4.30 -10.04 -11.58
CA CYS A 229 -5.59 -10.68 -11.83
C CYS A 229 -5.75 -11.30 -13.22
N PRO A 230 -5.32 -10.69 -14.36
CA PRO A 230 -5.41 -11.35 -15.65
C PRO A 230 -4.54 -12.60 -15.75
N GLY A 231 -3.35 -12.58 -15.13
CA GLY A 231 -2.46 -13.74 -15.06
C GLY A 231 -3.08 -14.90 -14.29
N HIS A 232 -3.72 -14.63 -13.15
CA HIS A 232 -4.42 -15.64 -12.35
C HIS A 232 -5.66 -16.18 -13.06
N ALA A 233 -6.37 -15.37 -13.83
CA ALA A 233 -7.45 -15.82 -14.69
C ALA A 233 -6.94 -16.83 -15.73
N LEU A 234 -5.77 -16.61 -16.35
CA LEU A 234 -5.15 -17.56 -17.25
C LEU A 234 -4.75 -18.86 -16.54
N ILE A 235 -4.21 -18.78 -15.31
CA ILE A 235 -3.87 -19.97 -14.50
C ILE A 235 -5.14 -20.78 -14.18
N PHE A 236 -6.24 -20.11 -13.84
CA PHE A 236 -7.52 -20.80 -13.62
C PHE A 236 -7.99 -21.49 -14.89
N LYS A 237 -7.95 -20.81 -16.04
CA LYS A 237 -8.41 -21.29 -17.36
C LYS A 237 -7.53 -22.38 -17.96
N HIS A 238 -6.29 -22.56 -17.47
CA HIS A 238 -5.31 -23.48 -18.07
C HIS A 238 -5.80 -24.93 -18.19
N ARG A 239 -6.70 -25.38 -17.30
CA ARG A 239 -7.33 -26.69 -17.36
C ARG A 239 -8.80 -26.64 -16.93
N GLU A 240 -9.54 -27.68 -17.27
CA GLU A 240 -10.90 -27.87 -16.78
C GLU A 240 -10.94 -27.91 -15.24
N ARG A 241 -11.90 -27.23 -14.65
CA ARG A 241 -12.10 -27.14 -13.20
C ARG A 241 -13.43 -27.79 -12.81
N SER A 242 -13.50 -28.35 -11.61
CA SER A 242 -14.70 -28.91 -11.03
C SER A 242 -15.17 -28.11 -9.82
N TYR A 243 -16.49 -28.05 -9.58
CA TYR A 243 -17.05 -27.46 -8.36
C TYR A 243 -16.44 -27.99 -7.06
N ARG A 244 -15.90 -29.22 -7.07
CA ARG A 244 -15.24 -29.84 -5.91
C ARG A 244 -13.89 -29.22 -5.57
N GLU A 245 -13.30 -28.50 -6.49
CA GLU A 245 -12.02 -27.82 -6.29
C GLU A 245 -12.21 -26.43 -5.69
N LEU A 246 -13.43 -25.87 -5.77
CA LEU A 246 -13.73 -24.53 -5.26
C LEU A 246 -14.01 -24.57 -3.75
N PRO A 247 -13.53 -23.57 -3.00
CA PRO A 247 -12.81 -22.38 -3.46
C PRO A 247 -11.33 -22.65 -3.77
N ILE A 248 -10.82 -22.08 -4.88
CA ILE A 248 -9.39 -22.07 -5.23
C ILE A 248 -8.80 -20.73 -4.79
N ARG A 249 -7.81 -20.74 -3.90
CA ARG A 249 -7.17 -19.55 -3.34
C ARG A 249 -5.74 -19.46 -3.85
N MET A 250 -5.50 -18.58 -4.86
CA MET A 250 -4.19 -18.36 -5.50
C MET A 250 -3.54 -17.12 -4.90
N ALA A 251 -2.35 -17.26 -4.31
CA ALA A 251 -1.56 -16.17 -3.77
C ALA A 251 -0.30 -15.97 -4.61
N ASP A 252 0.01 -14.72 -5.00
CA ASP A 252 1.20 -14.35 -5.76
C ASP A 252 1.90 -13.15 -5.10
N PHE A 253 3.14 -13.33 -4.68
CA PHE A 253 3.99 -12.19 -4.32
C PHE A 253 4.50 -11.48 -5.59
N GLY A 254 3.55 -11.15 -6.46
CA GLY A 254 3.83 -10.61 -7.77
C GLY A 254 4.43 -9.21 -7.73
N VAL A 255 5.46 -9.00 -8.54
CA VAL A 255 6.05 -7.68 -8.75
C VAL A 255 5.19 -6.92 -9.77
N LEU A 256 4.73 -5.74 -9.39
CA LEU A 256 3.85 -4.90 -10.18
C LEU A 256 4.53 -3.58 -10.57
N HIS A 257 4.09 -3.00 -11.67
CA HIS A 257 4.67 -1.79 -12.23
C HIS A 257 3.56 -0.80 -12.60
N ARG A 258 3.63 0.42 -12.07
CA ARG A 258 2.69 1.51 -12.40
C ARG A 258 3.45 2.75 -12.81
N ASN A 259 3.04 3.36 -13.90
CA ASN A 259 3.67 4.56 -14.45
C ASN A 259 3.21 5.82 -13.68
N GLU A 260 3.46 5.84 -12.38
CA GLU A 260 3.16 6.98 -11.52
C GLU A 260 3.93 8.23 -11.96
N ALA A 261 3.28 9.38 -11.95
CA ALA A 261 3.92 10.66 -12.27
C ALA A 261 5.09 10.93 -11.29
N SER A 262 6.19 11.48 -11.79
CA SER A 262 7.40 11.72 -10.98
C SER A 262 7.14 12.59 -9.75
N GLY A 263 6.28 13.60 -9.87
CA GLY A 263 5.89 14.48 -8.76
C GLY A 263 4.99 13.84 -7.71
N ALA A 264 4.42 12.66 -7.97
CA ALA A 264 3.59 11.92 -7.04
C ALA A 264 4.40 10.94 -6.17
N LEU A 265 5.64 10.62 -6.56
CA LEU A 265 6.48 9.66 -5.85
C LEU A 265 6.83 10.14 -4.44
N THR A 266 6.68 9.26 -3.45
CA THR A 266 6.88 9.63 -2.04
C THR A 266 7.43 8.46 -1.24
N GLY A 267 8.75 8.38 -1.08
CA GLY A 267 9.42 7.32 -0.34
C GLY A 267 8.90 5.93 -0.77
N LEU A 268 8.65 5.05 0.19
CA LEU A 268 8.06 3.73 -0.06
C LEU A 268 6.52 3.76 -0.19
N THR A 269 5.86 4.88 0.11
CA THR A 269 4.39 4.96 0.12
C THR A 269 3.78 5.09 -1.27
N ARG A 270 4.50 5.68 -2.24
CA ARG A 270 4.11 5.74 -3.64
C ARG A 270 5.32 5.55 -4.54
N VAL A 271 5.35 4.40 -5.19
CA VAL A 271 6.46 3.89 -5.99
C VAL A 271 5.97 3.43 -7.35
N ARG A 272 6.88 3.23 -8.30
CA ARG A 272 6.60 2.69 -9.64
C ARG A 272 6.74 1.18 -9.73
N ARG A 273 7.64 0.61 -8.94
CA ARG A 273 7.83 -0.84 -8.80
C ARG A 273 7.54 -1.24 -7.37
N PHE A 274 6.64 -2.18 -7.16
CA PHE A 274 6.25 -2.68 -5.84
C PHE A 274 5.84 -4.14 -5.91
N GLN A 275 5.78 -4.77 -4.76
CA GLN A 275 5.34 -6.15 -4.61
C GLN A 275 4.12 -6.20 -3.71
N GLN A 276 3.10 -6.96 -4.12
CA GLN A 276 1.90 -7.17 -3.31
C GLN A 276 1.83 -8.59 -2.78
N ASP A 277 1.11 -8.78 -1.68
CA ASP A 277 0.59 -10.07 -1.24
C ASP A 277 -0.74 -10.37 -1.94
N ASP A 278 -0.73 -10.28 -3.25
CA ASP A 278 -1.92 -10.31 -4.09
C ASP A 278 -2.51 -11.72 -4.15
N THR A 279 -3.81 -11.81 -3.97
CA THR A 279 -4.50 -13.09 -3.94
C THR A 279 -5.83 -13.01 -4.66
N HIS A 280 -6.14 -14.06 -5.40
CA HIS A 280 -7.42 -14.22 -6.08
C HIS A 280 -8.08 -15.53 -5.66
N ILE A 281 -9.28 -15.42 -5.10
CA ILE A 281 -10.09 -16.56 -4.69
C ILE A 281 -11.15 -16.77 -5.74
N PHE A 282 -11.17 -17.94 -6.35
CA PHE A 282 -12.23 -18.35 -7.28
C PHE A 282 -13.19 -19.25 -6.51
N CYS A 283 -14.45 -18.82 -6.41
CA CYS A 283 -15.45 -19.51 -5.61
C CYS A 283 -16.83 -19.53 -6.30
N THR A 284 -17.76 -20.29 -5.74
CA THR A 284 -19.18 -20.21 -6.13
C THR A 284 -19.85 -19.01 -5.46
N GLN A 285 -21.04 -18.61 -5.93
CA GLN A 285 -21.80 -17.53 -5.30
C GLN A 285 -22.16 -17.81 -3.83
N ASP A 286 -22.41 -19.09 -3.51
CA ASP A 286 -22.78 -19.51 -2.15
C ASP A 286 -21.59 -19.47 -1.18
N GLN A 287 -20.35 -19.56 -1.69
CA GLN A 287 -19.13 -19.53 -0.88
C GLN A 287 -18.66 -18.10 -0.55
N ILE A 288 -19.21 -17.06 -1.19
CA ILE A 288 -18.73 -15.66 -1.03
C ILE A 288 -18.70 -15.24 0.44
N THR A 289 -19.79 -15.43 1.15
CA THR A 289 -19.90 -14.97 2.55
C THR A 289 -18.88 -15.66 3.44
N GLU A 290 -18.72 -16.98 3.33
CA GLU A 290 -17.72 -17.74 4.10
C GLU A 290 -16.30 -17.30 3.81
N GLU A 291 -15.95 -17.09 2.52
CA GLU A 291 -14.63 -16.61 2.14
C GLU A 291 -14.32 -15.22 2.70
N ILE A 292 -15.27 -14.29 2.67
CA ILE A 292 -15.10 -12.95 3.24
C ILE A 292 -14.91 -13.00 4.76
N PHE A 293 -15.64 -13.87 5.48
CA PHE A 293 -15.41 -14.08 6.92
C PHE A 293 -14.02 -14.64 7.20
N GLY A 294 -13.57 -15.60 6.42
CA GLY A 294 -12.19 -16.10 6.49
C GLY A 294 -11.14 -15.00 6.29
N LEU A 295 -11.43 -14.01 5.42
CA LEU A 295 -10.56 -12.85 5.23
C LEU A 295 -10.56 -11.89 6.41
N PHE A 296 -11.70 -11.64 7.06
CA PHE A 296 -11.75 -10.82 8.27
C PHE A 296 -10.96 -11.45 9.42
N ASP A 297 -11.04 -12.77 9.58
CA ASP A 297 -10.23 -13.50 10.55
C ASP A 297 -8.74 -13.42 10.22
N PHE A 298 -8.39 -13.51 8.94
CA PHE A 298 -7.01 -13.34 8.48
C PHE A 298 -6.48 -11.92 8.81
N LEU A 299 -7.26 -10.88 8.55
CA LEU A 299 -6.90 -9.50 8.90
C LEU A 299 -6.64 -9.34 10.41
N ARG A 300 -7.52 -9.90 11.26
CA ARG A 300 -7.32 -9.87 12.72
C ARG A 300 -6.03 -10.57 13.13
N ALA A 301 -5.78 -11.76 12.60
CA ALA A 301 -4.59 -12.55 12.91
C ALA A 301 -3.31 -11.80 12.53
N VAL A 302 -3.26 -11.20 11.34
CA VAL A 302 -2.08 -10.48 10.87
C VAL A 302 -1.90 -9.15 11.56
N TYR A 303 -2.91 -8.27 11.55
CA TYR A 303 -2.76 -6.93 12.11
C TYR A 303 -2.58 -6.92 13.63
N GLY A 304 -3.14 -7.91 14.33
CA GLY A 304 -2.91 -8.12 15.76
C GLY A 304 -1.44 -8.31 16.11
N LYS A 305 -0.64 -8.96 15.23
CA LYS A 305 0.81 -9.15 15.44
C LYS A 305 1.63 -7.85 15.34
N PHE A 306 1.04 -6.78 14.78
CA PHE A 306 1.66 -5.46 14.73
C PHE A 306 1.06 -4.48 15.75
N GLY A 307 0.02 -4.88 16.48
CA GLY A 307 -0.71 -4.00 17.38
C GLY A 307 -1.60 -2.97 16.67
N PHE A 308 -1.99 -3.23 15.42
CA PHE A 308 -2.88 -2.36 14.66
C PHE A 308 -4.35 -2.61 14.98
N THR A 309 -5.12 -1.53 15.04
CA THR A 309 -6.58 -1.54 14.90
C THR A 309 -6.94 -1.17 13.46
N PHE A 310 -8.09 -1.63 12.99
CA PHE A 310 -8.54 -1.32 11.63
C PHE A 310 -10.02 -0.96 11.58
N LYS A 311 -10.39 -0.21 10.54
CA LYS A 311 -11.75 0.18 10.18
C LYS A 311 -12.07 -0.35 8.79
N LEU A 312 -13.34 -0.65 8.55
CA LEU A 312 -13.85 -1.14 7.28
C LEU A 312 -14.71 -0.07 6.60
N LYS A 313 -14.56 0.08 5.28
CA LYS A 313 -15.41 0.93 4.44
C LYS A 313 -15.89 0.14 3.25
N LEU A 314 -17.19 0.20 2.96
CA LEU A 314 -17.77 -0.36 1.74
C LEU A 314 -17.77 0.71 0.65
N SER A 315 -16.96 0.53 -0.37
CA SER A 315 -16.89 1.38 -1.54
C SER A 315 -17.76 0.80 -2.65
N THR A 316 -18.81 1.54 -3.03
CA THR A 316 -19.84 1.10 -3.97
C THR A 316 -19.57 1.53 -5.40
N ARG A 317 -20.46 1.18 -6.32
CA ARG A 317 -20.37 1.38 -7.76
C ARG A 317 -19.96 2.81 -8.15
N PRO A 318 -18.89 2.99 -8.96
CA PRO A 318 -18.48 4.29 -9.51
C PRO A 318 -19.34 4.67 -10.73
N GLU A 319 -19.20 5.91 -11.25
CA GLU A 319 -19.89 6.36 -12.47
C GLU A 319 -19.47 5.56 -13.71
N GLY A 320 -18.19 5.21 -13.85
CA GLY A 320 -17.64 4.44 -14.97
C GLY A 320 -17.39 2.97 -14.60
N PHE A 321 -18.44 2.16 -14.54
CA PHE A 321 -18.36 0.74 -14.18
C PHE A 321 -18.60 -0.21 -15.36
N LEU A 322 -18.13 -1.46 -15.24
CA LEU A 322 -18.39 -2.54 -16.17
C LEU A 322 -19.58 -3.41 -15.72
N GLY A 323 -20.31 -3.97 -16.69
CA GLY A 323 -21.40 -4.91 -16.45
C GLY A 323 -22.75 -4.24 -16.22
N ASP A 324 -23.70 -5.00 -15.73
CA ASP A 324 -25.06 -4.57 -15.48
C ASP A 324 -25.31 -4.18 -14.01
N VAL A 325 -26.31 -3.33 -13.80
CA VAL A 325 -26.64 -2.79 -12.47
C VAL A 325 -27.08 -3.91 -11.51
N GLU A 326 -27.81 -4.93 -11.99
CA GLU A 326 -28.32 -6.02 -11.17
C GLU A 326 -27.19 -6.85 -10.55
N THR A 327 -26.14 -7.13 -11.33
CA THR A 327 -24.94 -7.82 -10.85
C THR A 327 -24.24 -7.01 -9.77
N TRP A 328 -24.14 -5.69 -9.95
CA TRP A 328 -23.55 -4.79 -8.95
C TRP A 328 -24.36 -4.75 -7.66
N ASP A 329 -25.68 -4.62 -7.75
CA ASP A 329 -26.58 -4.58 -6.59
C ASP A 329 -26.49 -5.89 -5.78
N LYS A 330 -26.38 -7.04 -6.44
CA LYS A 330 -26.14 -8.34 -5.79
C LYS A 330 -24.79 -8.38 -5.09
N ALA A 331 -23.72 -7.90 -5.74
CA ALA A 331 -22.39 -7.86 -5.16
C ALA A 331 -22.33 -6.96 -3.92
N GLU A 332 -22.87 -5.74 -4.01
CA GLU A 332 -22.94 -4.80 -2.89
C GLU A 332 -23.77 -5.35 -1.72
N SER A 333 -24.89 -6.03 -2.03
CA SER A 333 -25.72 -6.69 -1.02
C SER A 333 -24.95 -7.78 -0.27
N LYS A 334 -24.18 -8.63 -0.97
CA LYS A 334 -23.36 -9.68 -0.35
C LYS A 334 -22.27 -9.12 0.56
N LEU A 335 -21.58 -8.05 0.12
CA LEU A 335 -20.58 -7.38 0.95
C LEU A 335 -21.22 -6.71 2.19
N THR A 336 -22.40 -6.10 2.01
CA THR A 336 -23.17 -5.48 3.11
C THR A 336 -23.60 -6.53 4.14
N GLU A 337 -24.10 -7.69 3.69
CA GLU A 337 -24.45 -8.82 4.56
C GLU A 337 -23.27 -9.28 5.40
N ALA A 338 -22.10 -9.50 4.78
CA ALA A 338 -20.87 -9.90 5.47
C ALA A 338 -20.41 -8.85 6.50
N LEU A 339 -20.42 -7.55 6.14
CA LEU A 339 -20.05 -6.47 7.03
C LEU A 339 -21.00 -6.33 8.23
N ASN A 340 -22.31 -6.47 8.02
CA ASN A 340 -23.30 -6.42 9.10
C ASN A 340 -23.12 -7.58 10.07
N GLN A 341 -22.90 -8.79 9.57
CA GLN A 341 -22.64 -9.96 10.39
C GLN A 341 -21.32 -9.78 11.19
N PHE A 342 -20.24 -9.29 10.54
CA PHE A 342 -18.97 -8.98 11.22
C PHE A 342 -19.16 -7.99 12.37
N THR A 343 -20.00 -6.96 12.16
CA THR A 343 -20.35 -5.97 13.21
C THR A 343 -21.13 -6.63 14.35
N ALA A 344 -22.10 -7.49 14.04
CA ALA A 344 -22.91 -8.20 15.02
C ALA A 344 -22.06 -9.14 15.92
N GLU A 345 -20.97 -9.71 15.37
CA GLU A 345 -19.99 -10.53 16.08
C GLU A 345 -18.91 -9.73 16.85
N GLY A 346 -19.10 -8.41 16.98
CA GLY A 346 -18.18 -7.53 17.72
C GLY A 346 -16.95 -7.09 16.90
N GLY A 347 -17.00 -7.19 15.56
CA GLY A 347 -15.91 -6.85 14.65
C GLY A 347 -15.68 -5.34 14.43
N GLY A 348 -16.50 -4.50 15.06
CA GLY A 348 -16.44 -3.03 14.90
C GLY A 348 -17.45 -2.50 13.88
N GLN A 349 -17.56 -1.18 13.80
CA GLN A 349 -18.47 -0.49 12.86
C GLN A 349 -17.79 -0.34 11.51
N TRP A 350 -18.58 -0.36 10.44
CA TRP A 350 -18.13 -0.04 9.09
C TRP A 350 -18.81 1.24 8.57
N GLU A 351 -18.20 1.86 7.55
CA GLU A 351 -18.68 3.10 6.93
C GLU A 351 -18.98 2.85 5.45
N LEU A 352 -20.02 3.51 4.92
CA LEU A 352 -20.30 3.53 3.49
C LEU A 352 -19.47 4.60 2.80
N ASN A 353 -18.83 4.25 1.68
CA ASN A 353 -18.03 5.13 0.82
C ASN A 353 -18.59 5.08 -0.62
N PRO A 354 -19.63 5.89 -0.94
CA PRO A 354 -20.32 5.79 -2.21
C PRO A 354 -19.44 6.18 -3.40
N GLY A 355 -19.50 5.40 -4.49
CA GLY A 355 -18.89 5.74 -5.77
C GLY A 355 -17.38 5.50 -5.87
N ASP A 356 -16.74 4.88 -4.88
CA ASP A 356 -15.29 4.65 -4.85
C ASP A 356 -14.90 3.17 -5.10
N GLY A 357 -15.82 2.37 -5.63
CA GLY A 357 -15.56 0.99 -6.05
C GLY A 357 -14.59 0.92 -7.23
N ALA A 358 -14.03 -0.26 -7.50
CA ALA A 358 -13.27 -0.48 -8.72
C ALA A 358 -14.22 -0.52 -9.94
N PHE A 359 -13.71 -0.29 -11.13
CA PHE A 359 -14.56 -0.32 -12.34
C PHE A 359 -15.19 -1.70 -12.60
N TYR A 360 -14.65 -2.77 -12.03
CA TYR A 360 -15.09 -4.16 -12.20
C TYR A 360 -15.83 -4.74 -11.00
N GLY A 361 -15.90 -4.05 -9.85
CA GLY A 361 -16.64 -4.54 -8.68
C GLY A 361 -16.53 -3.66 -7.43
N PRO A 362 -17.49 -3.83 -6.48
CA PRO A 362 -17.45 -3.15 -5.20
C PRO A 362 -16.32 -3.70 -4.33
N LYS A 363 -15.86 -2.90 -3.37
CA LYS A 363 -14.74 -3.27 -2.52
C LYS A 363 -14.97 -2.90 -1.05
N ILE A 364 -14.37 -3.69 -0.16
CA ILE A 364 -14.19 -3.34 1.23
C ILE A 364 -12.75 -2.80 1.37
N ASP A 365 -12.63 -1.52 1.70
CA ASP A 365 -11.35 -0.88 2.00
C ASP A 365 -11.05 -0.99 3.49
N ILE A 366 -9.86 -1.47 3.82
CA ILE A 366 -9.40 -1.65 5.18
C ILE A 366 -8.37 -0.57 5.50
N THR A 367 -8.73 0.27 6.47
CA THR A 367 -7.90 1.36 6.97
C THR A 367 -7.33 0.98 8.33
N ILE A 368 -6.01 0.97 8.46
CA ILE A 368 -5.31 0.73 9.73
C ILE A 368 -4.90 2.06 10.37
N SER A 369 -4.83 2.07 11.71
CA SER A 369 -4.34 3.21 12.48
C SER A 369 -3.00 2.87 13.13
N ASP A 370 -2.01 3.75 12.94
CA ASP A 370 -0.69 3.61 13.55
C ASP A 370 -0.63 4.14 15.00
N ALA A 371 0.55 4.08 15.61
CA ALA A 371 0.80 4.56 16.97
C ALA A 371 0.52 6.08 17.16
N LEU A 372 0.51 6.86 16.09
CA LEU A 372 0.16 8.29 16.10
C LEU A 372 -1.30 8.54 15.71
N LYS A 373 -2.12 7.49 15.61
CA LYS A 373 -3.52 7.54 15.14
C LYS A 373 -3.66 8.10 13.71
N ARG A 374 -2.62 7.98 12.89
CA ARG A 374 -2.70 8.27 11.46
C ARG A 374 -3.35 7.08 10.77
N GLU A 375 -4.26 7.37 9.85
CA GLU A 375 -5.00 6.35 9.13
C GLU A 375 -4.37 6.08 7.75
N PHE A 376 -4.22 4.80 7.41
CA PHE A 376 -3.66 4.34 6.14
C PHE A 376 -4.56 3.26 5.56
N GLN A 377 -5.06 3.48 4.36
CA GLN A 377 -5.68 2.41 3.59
C GLN A 377 -4.59 1.40 3.22
N CYS A 378 -4.75 0.17 3.65
CA CYS A 378 -3.74 -0.88 3.53
C CYS A 378 -4.28 -2.08 2.74
N ALA A 379 -5.19 -2.84 3.33
CA ALA A 379 -5.80 -3.99 2.67
C ALA A 379 -7.04 -3.60 1.85
N THR A 380 -7.40 -4.48 0.95
CA THR A 380 -8.62 -4.38 0.14
C THR A 380 -9.18 -5.77 -0.11
N ILE A 381 -10.50 -5.91 -0.07
CA ILE A 381 -11.25 -7.09 -0.50
C ILE A 381 -12.22 -6.63 -1.58
N GLN A 382 -12.12 -7.16 -2.79
CA GLN A 382 -12.94 -6.75 -3.94
C GLN A 382 -13.68 -7.95 -4.51
N LEU A 383 -14.96 -7.80 -4.74
CA LEU A 383 -15.80 -8.82 -5.34
C LEU A 383 -15.96 -8.54 -6.83
N ASP A 384 -15.62 -9.52 -7.67
CA ASP A 384 -15.53 -9.36 -9.11
C ASP A 384 -16.30 -10.47 -9.85
N PHE A 385 -17.30 -10.07 -10.61
CA PHE A 385 -18.07 -10.92 -11.54
C PHE A 385 -17.67 -10.67 -12.99
N GLN A 386 -16.86 -9.65 -13.28
CA GLN A 386 -16.59 -9.17 -14.63
C GLN A 386 -15.40 -9.91 -15.26
N LEU A 387 -14.27 -10.01 -14.58
CA LEU A 387 -13.10 -10.73 -15.11
C LEU A 387 -13.40 -12.20 -15.42
N PRO A 388 -14.13 -12.96 -14.57
CA PRO A 388 -14.56 -14.30 -14.94
C PRO A 388 -15.35 -14.37 -16.24
N ASN A 389 -16.21 -13.37 -16.51
CA ASN A 389 -16.96 -13.25 -17.74
C ASN A 389 -16.04 -12.87 -18.93
N GLN A 390 -15.17 -11.87 -18.79
CA GLN A 390 -14.25 -11.41 -19.84
C GLN A 390 -13.29 -12.49 -20.31
N PHE A 391 -12.79 -13.32 -19.37
CA PHE A 391 -11.92 -14.46 -19.66
C PHE A 391 -12.69 -15.75 -19.98
N GLU A 392 -14.02 -15.74 -19.91
CA GLU A 392 -14.86 -16.92 -20.12
C GLU A 392 -14.41 -18.09 -19.24
N LEU A 393 -14.19 -17.82 -17.95
CA LEU A 393 -13.80 -18.83 -16.97
C LEU A 393 -15.00 -19.74 -16.66
N GLU A 394 -14.78 -21.04 -16.59
CA GLU A 394 -15.84 -22.03 -16.33
C GLU A 394 -15.36 -23.12 -15.39
N TYR A 395 -16.30 -23.63 -14.61
CA TYR A 395 -16.11 -24.86 -13.85
C TYR A 395 -17.32 -25.80 -14.02
N MET A 396 -17.09 -27.09 -14.02
CA MET A 396 -18.11 -28.12 -14.13
C MET A 396 -18.95 -28.17 -12.85
N THR A 397 -20.27 -28.10 -13.00
CA THR A 397 -21.23 -28.19 -11.88
C THR A 397 -21.45 -29.63 -11.42
N SER A 398 -22.17 -29.82 -10.31
CA SER A 398 -22.54 -31.15 -9.79
C SER A 398 -23.43 -31.95 -10.76
N GLU A 399 -24.21 -31.30 -11.60
CA GLU A 399 -25.10 -31.96 -12.55
C GLU A 399 -24.34 -32.74 -13.61
N VAL A 400 -23.29 -32.17 -14.21
CA VAL A 400 -22.44 -32.87 -15.20
C VAL A 400 -21.55 -33.91 -14.53
N ALA A 401 -21.04 -33.62 -13.31
CA ALA A 401 -20.22 -34.60 -12.58
C ALA A 401 -20.99 -35.87 -12.23
N ALA A 402 -22.30 -35.79 -12.05
CA ALA A 402 -23.17 -36.94 -11.82
C ALA A 402 -23.50 -37.70 -13.12
N ALA A 403 -23.45 -37.03 -14.28
CA ALA A 403 -23.76 -37.63 -15.58
C ALA A 403 -22.57 -38.34 -16.28
N LYS A 404 -21.30 -38.05 -15.87
CA LYS A 404 -20.12 -38.78 -16.40
C LYS A 404 -20.08 -40.19 -15.81
N PRO A 405 -20.02 -41.28 -16.62
CA PRO A 405 -19.84 -42.63 -16.12
C PRO A 405 -18.57 -42.73 -15.28
N LYS A 406 -18.62 -43.49 -14.18
CA LYS A 406 -17.41 -43.86 -13.41
C LYS A 406 -16.53 -44.64 -14.37
N GLU A 407 -15.45 -44.07 -14.88
CA GLU A 407 -14.42 -44.83 -15.58
C GLU A 407 -13.82 -45.86 -14.64
N ASP A 408 -13.96 -47.10 -15.06
CA ASP A 408 -13.44 -48.28 -14.36
C ASP A 408 -11.89 -48.21 -14.42
N LYS A 409 -11.24 -48.13 -13.27
CA LYS A 409 -9.77 -48.00 -13.14
C LYS A 409 -9.03 -49.30 -13.44
N THR A 410 -9.39 -49.98 -14.50
CA THR A 410 -8.69 -51.19 -14.97
C THR A 410 -8.40 -51.16 -16.46
N ALA A 411 -7.73 -50.10 -16.93
CA ALA A 411 -7.09 -50.09 -18.25
C ALA A 411 -5.65 -49.61 -18.11
N VAL A 412 -4.76 -50.56 -18.33
CA VAL A 412 -3.30 -50.42 -18.40
C VAL A 412 -2.94 -49.34 -19.43
N ALA A 413 -2.18 -48.36 -19.00
CA ALA A 413 -1.67 -47.28 -19.87
C ALA A 413 -0.88 -47.86 -21.02
N LYS A 414 -1.32 -47.58 -22.29
CA LYS A 414 -0.46 -47.62 -23.46
C LYS A 414 0.19 -46.24 -23.57
N GLU A 415 1.50 -46.25 -23.58
CA GLU A 415 2.32 -45.05 -23.83
C GLU A 415 2.04 -44.50 -25.23
N ASP A 416 1.34 -43.38 -25.33
CA ASP A 416 1.32 -42.55 -26.51
C ASP A 416 2.46 -41.52 -26.46
N LYS A 417 3.36 -41.61 -27.45
CA LYS A 417 4.44 -40.65 -27.65
C LYS A 417 3.86 -39.26 -27.89
N PRO A 418 4.43 -38.20 -27.32
CA PRO A 418 3.99 -36.83 -27.59
C PRO A 418 4.28 -36.46 -29.05
N ALA A 419 3.25 -35.97 -29.74
CA ALA A 419 3.39 -35.37 -31.08
C ALA A 419 4.23 -34.09 -30.97
N ALA A 420 5.21 -33.97 -31.87
CA ALA A 420 6.07 -32.80 -31.97
C ALA A 420 5.25 -31.53 -32.27
N PRO A 421 5.63 -30.37 -31.78
CA PRO A 421 4.97 -29.11 -32.09
C PRO A 421 5.16 -28.79 -33.59
N LYS A 422 4.06 -28.44 -34.26
CA LYS A 422 4.13 -27.92 -35.65
C LYS A 422 4.75 -26.54 -35.60
N GLU A 423 5.81 -26.31 -36.35
CA GLU A 423 6.41 -25.00 -36.60
C GLU A 423 5.37 -24.07 -37.28
N PRO A 424 5.33 -22.79 -36.91
CA PRO A 424 4.48 -21.82 -37.59
C PRO A 424 5.04 -21.53 -38.98
N GLN A 425 4.21 -21.68 -40.02
CA GLN A 425 4.52 -21.26 -41.37
C GLN A 425 4.60 -19.73 -41.43
N ALA A 426 5.65 -19.23 -42.08
CA ALA A 426 5.85 -17.81 -42.33
C ALA A 426 4.74 -17.25 -43.25
N PRO A 427 4.22 -16.05 -43.04
CA PRO A 427 3.34 -15.37 -43.96
C PRO A 427 4.14 -14.81 -45.16
N GLU A 428 3.55 -14.92 -46.34
CA GLU A 428 4.07 -14.38 -47.59
C GLU A 428 4.17 -12.84 -47.55
N GLU A 429 5.22 -12.31 -48.19
CA GLU A 429 5.49 -10.89 -48.37
C GLU A 429 4.47 -10.25 -49.31
N GLY A 430 4.00 -9.05 -48.92
CA GLY A 430 3.46 -8.08 -49.85
C GLY A 430 2.18 -7.38 -49.40
N GLU A 431 2.32 -6.22 -48.78
CA GLU A 431 1.59 -5.02 -49.18
C GLU A 431 2.03 -3.82 -48.32
N HIS A 432 2.53 -2.80 -49.00
CA HIS A 432 2.82 -1.48 -48.44
C HIS A 432 1.52 -0.85 -47.94
N MET A 433 1.42 -0.58 -46.60
CA MET A 433 0.42 0.32 -46.07
C MET A 433 1.05 1.58 -45.53
N GLU A 434 0.61 2.71 -46.08
CA GLU A 434 0.92 4.06 -45.71
C GLU A 434 0.56 4.34 -44.22
N GLN A 435 1.45 5.04 -43.56
CA GLN A 435 1.23 5.57 -42.22
C GLN A 435 0.07 6.57 -42.22
N LYS A 436 -1.12 6.16 -41.80
CA LYS A 436 -2.17 7.08 -41.31
C LYS A 436 -1.97 7.30 -39.80
N LYS A 437 -1.74 8.57 -39.44
CA LYS A 437 -1.84 9.04 -38.07
C LYS A 437 -3.29 8.86 -37.61
N ASP A 438 -3.54 7.80 -36.86
CA ASP A 438 -4.84 7.61 -36.20
C ASP A 438 -4.96 8.61 -35.05
N LYS A 439 -5.80 9.61 -35.27
CA LYS A 439 -6.42 10.35 -34.19
C LYS A 439 -7.29 9.36 -33.43
N ILE A 440 -6.99 9.14 -32.16
CA ILE A 440 -7.81 8.35 -31.24
C ILE A 440 -9.12 9.15 -31.02
N THR A 441 -10.09 8.93 -31.89
CA THR A 441 -11.49 9.22 -31.58
C THR A 441 -11.99 7.99 -30.84
N GLY A 442 -12.44 8.20 -29.59
CA GLY A 442 -12.92 7.13 -28.74
C GLY A 442 -14.09 6.37 -29.38
N ASP A 443 -13.77 5.21 -29.90
CA ASP A 443 -14.78 4.21 -30.21
C ASP A 443 -15.07 3.47 -28.91
N MET A 444 -16.18 3.80 -28.28
CA MET A 444 -16.78 2.99 -27.21
C MET A 444 -17.27 1.72 -27.90
N SER A 445 -16.36 0.78 -28.09
CA SER A 445 -16.64 -0.51 -28.71
C SER A 445 -17.78 -1.19 -27.96
N ILE A 446 -18.79 -1.58 -28.72
CA ILE A 446 -19.91 -2.45 -28.39
C ILE A 446 -19.44 -3.51 -27.38
N PRO A 447 -20.06 -3.68 -26.23
CA PRO A 447 -19.66 -4.69 -25.26
C PRO A 447 -19.65 -6.05 -25.96
N LYS A 448 -18.49 -6.73 -25.95
CA LYS A 448 -18.35 -8.09 -26.48
C LYS A 448 -19.50 -8.91 -25.89
N LYS A 449 -20.37 -9.47 -26.75
CA LYS A 449 -21.47 -10.32 -26.29
C LYS A 449 -20.85 -11.55 -25.64
N ILE A 450 -20.81 -11.56 -24.31
CA ILE A 450 -20.24 -12.64 -23.53
C ILE A 450 -21.12 -13.87 -23.74
N ALA A 451 -20.51 -14.96 -24.21
CA ALA A 451 -21.24 -16.20 -24.39
C ALA A 451 -21.68 -16.77 -23.01
N PRO A 452 -22.89 -17.30 -22.89
CA PRO A 452 -23.31 -18.00 -21.67
C PRO A 452 -22.39 -19.21 -21.41
N PRO A 453 -22.26 -19.67 -20.15
CA PRO A 453 -21.52 -20.89 -19.84
C PRO A 453 -22.06 -22.08 -20.65
N GLN A 454 -21.20 -23.06 -20.91
CA GLN A 454 -21.65 -24.32 -21.53
C GLN A 454 -22.68 -25.02 -20.63
N PRO A 455 -23.61 -25.80 -21.20
CA PRO A 455 -24.57 -26.57 -20.40
C PRO A 455 -23.84 -27.45 -19.35
N GLY A 456 -24.24 -27.32 -18.09
CA GLY A 456 -23.60 -28.02 -16.97
C GLY A 456 -22.31 -27.37 -16.45
N TYR A 457 -21.96 -26.18 -16.93
CA TYR A 457 -20.87 -25.37 -16.41
C TYR A 457 -21.40 -24.06 -15.84
N ALA A 458 -20.65 -23.45 -14.91
CA ALA A 458 -20.97 -22.16 -14.33
C ALA A 458 -19.71 -21.26 -14.28
N ARG A 459 -19.95 -19.93 -14.22
CA ARG A 459 -18.89 -18.95 -14.01
C ARG A 459 -18.51 -18.88 -12.54
N PRO A 460 -17.23 -18.93 -12.16
CA PRO A 460 -16.83 -18.62 -10.79
C PRO A 460 -17.02 -17.14 -10.50
N VAL A 461 -17.12 -16.82 -9.22
CA VAL A 461 -16.92 -15.46 -8.71
C VAL A 461 -15.45 -15.32 -8.31
N MET A 462 -14.89 -14.14 -8.48
CA MET A 462 -13.51 -13.86 -8.13
C MET A 462 -13.47 -12.85 -6.99
N ILE A 463 -12.72 -13.15 -5.93
CA ILE A 463 -12.46 -12.22 -4.83
C ILE A 463 -10.99 -11.85 -4.89
N HIS A 464 -10.71 -10.56 -5.11
CA HIS A 464 -9.37 -10.00 -5.05
C HIS A 464 -9.08 -9.55 -3.64
N ARG A 465 -7.91 -9.87 -3.11
CA ARG A 465 -7.50 -9.35 -1.82
C ARG A 465 -5.99 -9.17 -1.68
N ALA A 466 -5.59 -8.17 -0.91
CA ALA A 466 -4.26 -8.01 -0.35
C ALA A 466 -4.40 -7.65 1.13
N ILE A 467 -3.57 -8.23 2.01
CA ILE A 467 -3.55 -7.94 3.45
C ILE A 467 -2.61 -6.77 3.75
N TYR A 468 -1.35 -6.85 3.28
CA TYR A 468 -0.41 -5.73 3.42
C TYR A 468 -0.67 -4.63 2.39
N GLY A 469 -1.34 -4.94 1.29
CA GLY A 469 -1.38 -4.11 0.11
C GLY A 469 -0.05 -4.22 -0.66
N SER A 470 0.78 -3.18 -0.69
CA SER A 470 2.16 -3.34 -1.16
C SER A 470 3.12 -3.49 0.02
N PHE A 471 4.12 -4.38 -0.13
CA PHE A 471 5.17 -4.57 0.88
C PHE A 471 5.91 -3.26 1.17
N GLU A 472 6.24 -2.50 0.14
CA GLU A 472 6.92 -1.21 0.26
C GLU A 472 6.12 -0.24 1.14
N ARG A 473 4.84 -0.05 0.85
CA ARG A 473 3.97 0.82 1.64
C ARG A 473 3.76 0.29 3.05
N PHE A 474 3.60 -1.01 3.22
CA PHE A 474 3.45 -1.60 4.54
C PHE A 474 4.73 -1.46 5.37
N ILE A 475 5.92 -1.67 4.77
CA ILE A 475 7.21 -1.43 5.43
C ILE A 475 7.34 0.04 5.84
N ALA A 476 6.93 1.01 5.00
CA ALA A 476 6.89 2.41 5.41
C ALA A 476 6.03 2.61 6.67
N ILE A 477 4.81 2.07 6.66
CA ILE A 477 3.85 2.20 7.78
C ILE A 477 4.42 1.61 9.07
N ILE A 478 4.94 0.37 9.05
CA ILE A 478 5.48 -0.27 10.25
C ILE A 478 6.81 0.37 10.71
N THR A 479 7.63 0.90 9.79
CA THR A 479 8.82 1.68 10.14
C THR A 479 8.44 2.91 10.96
N GLU A 480 7.42 3.64 10.54
CA GLU A 480 6.91 4.83 11.23
C GLU A 480 6.14 4.46 12.51
N HIS A 481 5.38 3.38 12.51
CA HIS A 481 4.65 2.87 13.67
C HIS A 481 5.60 2.52 14.81
N PHE A 482 6.61 1.72 14.54
CA PHE A 482 7.62 1.32 15.53
C PHE A 482 8.71 2.38 15.74
N ALA A 483 8.73 3.47 14.97
CA ALA A 483 9.81 4.48 15.00
C ALA A 483 11.21 3.86 14.87
N GLY A 484 11.36 2.82 14.05
CA GLY A 484 12.59 2.05 13.88
C GLY A 484 12.97 1.14 15.05
N ARG A 485 12.13 1.07 16.10
CA ARG A 485 12.32 0.16 17.26
C ARG A 485 11.61 -1.16 17.01
N TRP A 486 12.12 -1.92 16.07
CA TRP A 486 11.50 -3.16 15.59
C TRP A 486 11.21 -4.16 16.73
N PRO A 487 10.06 -4.84 16.72
CA PRO A 487 9.85 -6.07 17.47
C PRO A 487 10.95 -7.09 17.16
N PHE A 488 11.31 -7.93 18.10
CA PHE A 488 12.43 -8.87 17.95
C PHE A 488 12.31 -9.74 16.69
N TRP A 489 11.14 -10.28 16.41
CA TRP A 489 10.91 -11.17 15.28
C TRP A 489 11.04 -10.49 13.90
N LEU A 490 10.87 -9.17 13.82
CA LEU A 490 11.03 -8.35 12.61
C LEU A 490 12.41 -7.68 12.50
N SER A 491 13.14 -7.61 13.61
CA SER A 491 14.35 -6.80 13.69
C SER A 491 15.49 -7.36 12.85
N PRO A 492 16.13 -6.55 12.00
CA PRO A 492 17.38 -6.94 11.37
C PRO A 492 18.58 -6.87 12.34
N ARG A 493 18.45 -6.15 13.46
CA ARG A 493 19.47 -5.97 14.51
C ARG A 493 18.97 -6.61 15.81
N GLN A 494 18.91 -7.96 15.83
CA GLN A 494 18.36 -8.69 16.96
C GLN A 494 19.31 -8.72 18.16
N VAL A 495 20.55 -9.14 17.97
CA VAL A 495 21.52 -9.33 19.05
C VAL A 495 22.87 -8.76 18.66
N MET A 496 23.47 -7.94 19.55
CA MET A 496 24.87 -7.52 19.49
C MET A 496 25.66 -8.21 20.61
N ILE A 497 26.75 -8.89 20.27
CA ILE A 497 27.62 -9.58 21.24
C ILE A 497 28.90 -8.79 21.38
N ILE A 498 29.28 -8.46 22.62
CA ILE A 498 30.37 -7.57 22.95
C ILE A 498 31.33 -8.25 23.96
N PRO A 499 32.62 -8.38 23.66
CA PRO A 499 33.59 -8.85 24.65
C PRO A 499 33.92 -7.76 25.67
N VAL A 500 34.08 -8.16 26.93
CA VAL A 500 34.65 -7.28 27.99
C VAL A 500 36.10 -6.99 27.71
N MET A 501 36.87 -8.01 27.29
CA MET A 501 38.29 -7.96 26.94
C MET A 501 38.58 -8.80 25.70
N PRO A 502 39.65 -8.52 24.95
CA PRO A 502 39.99 -9.30 23.75
C PRO A 502 40.16 -10.80 23.97
N SER A 503 40.52 -11.24 25.19
CA SER A 503 40.59 -12.67 25.56
C SER A 503 39.26 -13.40 25.48
N ALA A 504 38.14 -12.71 25.51
CA ALA A 504 36.79 -13.30 25.35
C ALA A 504 36.32 -13.40 23.88
N ASN A 505 37.14 -12.97 22.89
CA ASN A 505 36.74 -12.95 21.48
C ASN A 505 36.34 -14.32 20.94
N ASP A 506 36.96 -15.39 21.39
CA ASP A 506 36.61 -16.74 20.92
C ASP A 506 35.23 -17.18 21.48
N TYR A 507 34.93 -16.82 22.73
CA TYR A 507 33.61 -17.08 23.30
C TYR A 507 32.51 -16.22 22.63
N VAL A 508 32.81 -14.97 22.26
CA VAL A 508 31.92 -14.14 21.43
C VAL A 508 31.52 -14.85 20.13
N LYS A 509 32.50 -15.46 19.44
CA LYS A 509 32.25 -16.23 18.21
C LYS A 509 31.44 -17.49 18.47
N GLU A 510 31.70 -18.18 19.60
CA GLU A 510 30.90 -19.34 20.02
C GLU A 510 29.44 -18.95 20.25
N VAL A 511 29.18 -17.90 21.04
CA VAL A 511 27.83 -17.37 21.27
C VAL A 511 27.16 -16.98 19.95
N GLN A 512 27.88 -16.28 19.05
CA GLN A 512 27.36 -15.95 17.72
C GLN A 512 26.98 -17.20 16.91
N ALA A 513 27.82 -18.23 16.93
CA ALA A 513 27.56 -19.46 16.20
C ALA A 513 26.30 -20.18 16.74
N VAL A 514 26.12 -20.22 18.07
CA VAL A 514 24.92 -20.78 18.70
C VAL A 514 23.68 -20.01 18.28
N LEU A 515 23.71 -18.67 18.32
CA LEU A 515 22.59 -17.82 17.91
C LEU A 515 22.27 -17.98 16.41
N ARG A 516 23.27 -18.00 15.53
CA ARG A 516 23.08 -18.21 14.09
C ARG A 516 22.54 -19.60 13.74
N LYS A 517 22.97 -20.63 14.46
CA LYS A 517 22.40 -21.99 14.32
C LYS A 517 20.89 -22.00 14.60
N ASN A 518 20.43 -21.14 15.53
CA ASN A 518 19.02 -20.95 15.84
C ASN A 518 18.35 -19.88 14.95
N LYS A 519 19.02 -19.45 13.85
CA LYS A 519 18.52 -18.50 12.84
C LYS A 519 18.28 -17.09 13.37
N PHE A 520 19.03 -16.64 14.36
CA PHE A 520 19.01 -15.26 14.83
C PHE A 520 20.04 -14.39 14.11
N HIS A 521 19.72 -13.13 13.87
CA HIS A 521 20.63 -12.11 13.37
C HIS A 521 21.50 -11.63 14.53
N ALA A 522 22.70 -12.18 14.62
CA ALA A 522 23.66 -11.92 15.70
C ALA A 522 24.94 -11.31 15.13
N ASP A 523 25.23 -10.09 15.54
CA ASP A 523 26.43 -9.35 15.20
C ASP A 523 27.41 -9.32 16.36
N ILE A 524 28.69 -9.10 16.06
CA ILE A 524 29.76 -9.03 17.06
C ILE A 524 30.53 -7.71 16.92
N ASP A 525 30.90 -7.09 18.03
CA ASP A 525 31.83 -5.96 18.03
C ASP A 525 33.12 -6.30 18.77
N VAL A 526 34.10 -6.81 18.02
CA VAL A 526 35.43 -7.14 18.49
C VAL A 526 36.47 -6.02 18.22
N SER A 527 35.98 -4.81 17.88
CA SER A 527 36.85 -3.65 17.64
C SER A 527 37.69 -3.28 18.87
N GLY A 528 38.69 -2.42 18.69
CA GLY A 528 39.53 -1.90 19.78
C GLY A 528 38.87 -0.85 20.68
N ASN A 529 37.55 -0.56 20.48
CA ASN A 529 36.84 0.39 21.33
C ASN A 529 36.60 -0.17 22.74
N THR A 530 36.41 0.72 23.73
CA THR A 530 36.05 0.31 25.09
C THR A 530 34.68 -0.36 25.10
N MET A 531 34.48 -1.28 26.05
CA MET A 531 33.19 -1.98 26.23
C MET A 531 32.00 -1.00 26.32
N GLN A 532 32.16 0.08 27.09
CA GLN A 532 31.12 1.11 27.27
C GLN A 532 30.77 1.78 25.93
N LYS A 533 31.75 2.09 25.09
CA LYS A 533 31.54 2.69 23.78
C LYS A 533 30.83 1.71 22.85
N LYS A 534 31.21 0.43 22.85
CA LYS A 534 30.55 -0.63 22.07
C LYS A 534 29.06 -0.77 22.48
N ILE A 535 28.81 -0.86 23.79
CA ILE A 535 27.42 -0.92 24.32
C ILE A 535 26.63 0.32 23.88
N ARG A 536 27.21 1.53 24.03
CA ARG A 536 26.54 2.76 23.61
C ARG A 536 26.24 2.80 22.11
N THR A 537 27.16 2.35 21.29
CA THR A 537 26.97 2.24 19.83
C THR A 537 25.83 1.26 19.50
N ALA A 538 25.80 0.08 20.12
CA ALA A 538 24.75 -0.89 19.92
C ALA A 538 23.37 -0.38 20.39
N GLN A 539 23.31 0.37 21.51
CA GLN A 539 22.08 1.03 21.97
C GLN A 539 21.56 2.07 20.98
N LEU A 540 22.46 2.91 20.43
CA LEU A 540 22.10 3.91 19.41
C LEU A 540 21.67 3.27 18.10
N SER A 541 22.22 2.10 17.77
CA SER A 541 21.82 1.29 16.61
C SER A 541 20.52 0.49 16.84
N LEU A 542 19.91 0.61 18.02
CA LEU A 542 18.62 0.01 18.39
C LEU A 542 18.59 -1.52 18.36
N TYR A 543 19.71 -2.21 18.68
CA TYR A 543 19.68 -3.66 18.87
C TYR A 543 18.66 -4.04 19.94
N ASN A 544 17.89 -5.11 19.70
CA ASN A 544 16.90 -5.59 20.69
C ASN A 544 17.58 -6.06 21.97
N PHE A 545 18.69 -6.82 21.82
CA PHE A 545 19.48 -7.32 22.92
C PHE A 545 20.98 -7.05 22.71
N ILE A 546 21.66 -6.77 23.80
CA ILE A 546 23.11 -6.69 23.85
C ILE A 546 23.59 -7.74 24.84
N MET A 547 24.46 -8.64 24.39
CA MET A 547 25.05 -9.68 25.21
C MET A 547 26.52 -9.33 25.45
N VAL A 548 26.87 -9.00 26.69
CA VAL A 548 28.24 -8.73 27.07
C VAL A 548 28.85 -9.99 27.67
N VAL A 549 30.05 -10.38 27.25
CA VAL A 549 30.71 -11.61 27.69
C VAL A 549 32.15 -11.36 28.10
N GLY A 550 32.53 -11.94 29.20
CA GLY A 550 33.87 -11.92 29.75
C GLY A 550 34.31 -13.31 30.24
N ALA A 551 35.34 -13.38 31.06
CA ALA A 551 35.87 -14.64 31.56
C ALA A 551 34.90 -15.38 32.49
N GLU A 552 34.08 -14.65 33.26
CA GLU A 552 33.08 -15.23 34.16
C GLU A 552 31.91 -15.81 33.37
N GLU A 553 31.40 -15.06 32.39
CA GLU A 553 30.34 -15.54 31.52
C GLU A 553 30.77 -16.75 30.70
N GLN A 554 32.03 -16.74 30.18
CA GLN A 554 32.60 -17.87 29.47
C GLN A 554 32.68 -19.13 30.36
N LYS A 555 33.16 -18.98 31.60
CA LYS A 555 33.28 -20.08 32.56
C LYS A 555 31.90 -20.67 32.93
N ALA A 556 30.92 -19.81 33.09
CA ALA A 556 29.54 -20.19 33.44
C ALA A 556 28.69 -20.60 32.20
N ARG A 557 29.24 -20.52 30.98
CA ARG A 557 28.49 -20.66 29.72
C ARG A 557 27.21 -19.78 29.73
N ALA A 558 27.37 -18.52 30.07
CA ALA A 558 26.32 -17.55 30.22
C ALA A 558 26.61 -16.25 29.42
N VAL A 559 25.68 -15.33 29.42
CA VAL A 559 25.80 -13.99 28.83
C VAL A 559 25.29 -12.94 29.80
N ASN A 560 25.89 -11.76 29.82
CA ASN A 560 25.30 -10.60 30.49
C ASN A 560 24.29 -9.97 29.53
N TRP A 561 23.01 -10.29 29.77
CA TRP A 561 21.85 -9.97 28.94
C TRP A 561 21.36 -8.54 29.21
N ARG A 562 21.22 -7.74 28.15
CA ARG A 562 20.70 -6.36 28.21
C ARG A 562 19.57 -6.22 27.20
N ASN A 563 18.37 -5.91 27.69
CA ASN A 563 17.19 -5.71 26.87
C ASN A 563 17.00 -4.22 26.55
N ARG A 564 16.81 -3.87 25.27
CA ARG A 564 16.59 -2.51 24.80
C ARG A 564 15.37 -1.85 25.47
N ASP A 565 14.34 -2.60 25.77
CA ASP A 565 13.04 -2.11 26.21
C ASP A 565 12.83 -2.24 27.73
N ASP A 566 13.83 -2.74 28.45
CA ASP A 566 13.87 -2.81 29.92
C ASP A 566 15.02 -1.99 30.50
N GLN A 567 14.70 -0.90 31.22
CA GLN A 567 15.69 0.02 31.79
C GLN A 567 16.60 -0.64 32.82
N ALA A 568 16.11 -1.60 33.60
CA ALA A 568 16.89 -2.25 34.65
C ALA A 568 18.02 -3.10 34.05
N THR A 569 17.69 -3.96 33.11
CA THR A 569 18.68 -4.82 32.43
C THR A 569 19.52 -4.04 31.44
N GLN A 570 18.98 -2.97 30.81
CA GLN A 570 19.73 -2.13 29.89
C GLN A 570 20.97 -1.48 30.55
N GLN A 571 20.87 -1.07 31.82
CA GLN A 571 21.97 -0.40 32.52
C GLN A 571 23.01 -1.38 33.07
N ARG A 572 22.58 -2.42 33.78
CA ARG A 572 23.49 -3.33 34.50
C ARG A 572 23.64 -4.69 33.82
N GLY A 573 22.63 -5.10 33.08
CA GLY A 573 22.53 -6.46 32.55
C GLY A 573 22.13 -7.47 33.63
N GLU A 574 21.76 -8.64 33.18
CA GLU A 574 21.44 -9.82 33.96
C GLU A 574 22.27 -11.00 33.43
N ILE A 575 22.79 -11.83 34.32
CA ILE A 575 23.52 -13.04 33.91
C ILE A 575 22.49 -14.12 33.61
N VAL A 576 22.46 -14.55 32.36
CA VAL A 576 21.53 -15.58 31.86
C VAL A 576 22.34 -16.71 31.22
N PRO A 577 22.10 -17.98 31.57
CA PRO A 577 22.68 -19.11 30.86
C PRO A 577 22.41 -19.03 29.35
N LEU A 578 23.40 -19.39 28.52
CA LEU A 578 23.28 -19.21 27.06
C LEU A 578 22.08 -19.98 26.47
N ASP A 579 21.83 -21.21 26.96
CA ASP A 579 20.74 -22.04 26.47
C ASP A 579 19.37 -21.42 26.86
N GLU A 580 19.22 -20.88 28.08
CA GLU A 580 18.03 -20.13 28.51
C GLU A 580 17.83 -18.86 27.68
N ALA A 581 18.92 -18.13 27.37
CA ALA A 581 18.85 -16.96 26.51
C ALA A 581 18.32 -17.33 25.10
N VAL A 582 18.76 -18.46 24.55
CA VAL A 582 18.24 -18.97 23.27
C VAL A 582 16.75 -19.32 23.36
N GLU A 583 16.31 -20.00 24.42
CA GLU A 583 14.90 -20.33 24.62
C GLU A 583 14.02 -19.05 24.68
N LYS A 584 14.46 -18.05 25.45
CA LYS A 584 13.76 -16.74 25.51
C LYS A 584 13.67 -16.09 24.14
N LEU A 585 14.74 -16.09 23.35
CA LEU A 585 14.71 -15.52 22.01
C LEU A 585 13.80 -16.32 21.05
N CYS A 586 13.82 -17.66 21.12
CA CYS A 586 12.93 -18.50 20.34
C CYS A 586 11.46 -18.15 20.63
N LYS A 587 11.10 -18.02 21.90
CA LYS A 587 9.74 -17.68 22.31
C LYS A 587 9.30 -16.30 21.77
N LEU A 588 10.16 -15.26 21.84
CA LEU A 588 9.89 -13.94 21.28
C LEU A 588 9.65 -13.99 19.76
N ARG A 589 10.47 -14.77 19.04
CA ARG A 589 10.37 -14.96 17.59
C ARG A 589 9.09 -15.72 17.21
N ASP A 590 8.87 -16.86 17.83
CA ASP A 590 7.83 -17.82 17.41
C ASP A 590 6.43 -17.32 17.78
N GLU A 591 6.28 -16.64 18.92
CA GLU A 591 5.04 -15.98 19.32
C GLU A 591 4.81 -14.63 18.60
N ARG A 592 5.81 -14.11 17.90
CA ARG A 592 5.78 -12.80 17.23
C ARG A 592 5.32 -11.67 18.17
N ARG A 593 5.95 -11.59 19.34
CA ARG A 593 5.62 -10.55 20.33
C ARG A 593 6.01 -9.17 19.83
N VAL A 594 5.14 -8.18 20.08
CA VAL A 594 5.45 -6.77 19.82
C VAL A 594 6.50 -6.25 20.80
N GLU A 595 6.34 -6.62 22.06
CA GLU A 595 7.26 -6.22 23.14
C GLU A 595 8.35 -7.27 23.36
N ASN A 596 9.56 -6.81 23.71
CA ASN A 596 10.70 -7.69 24.02
C ASN A 596 10.63 -8.22 25.47
N VAL A 597 9.46 -8.66 25.90
CA VAL A 597 9.24 -9.22 27.24
C VAL A 597 8.99 -10.71 27.14
N VAL A 598 9.76 -11.50 27.91
CA VAL A 598 9.67 -12.97 27.93
C VAL A 598 9.09 -13.46 29.25
#